data_b109044c2b6f4c8e36a79a2a48281e7c
#
_entry.id   b109044c2b6f4c8e36a79a2a48281e7c
#
_cell.length_a   1.000
_cell.length_b   1.000
_cell.length_c   1.000
_cell.angle_alpha   90.00
_cell.angle_beta   90.00
_cell.angle_gamma   90.00
#
_symmetry.space_group_name_H-M   'P 1'
#
loop_
_entity.id
_entity.type
_entity.pdbx_description
1 polymer ?
#
loop_
_entity_poly.entity_id
_entity_poly.type
_entity_poly.pdbx_seq_one_letter_code
_entity_poly.pdbx_strand_id
1 'polypeptide(L)'
;MNPTRIVPATTLRSMTGFGRAEAASPIATVSAEARSVNHRHLDVAVRLPRALAAFEPDVRRLIQARLERGRVDVTVQLAPAPGQAAQKVRVDGALAAEYLAQARELGRAVGLAGDVTLTWLLERPGVVRAEESEAPGPEALWPPLGEALGGALDELVVRRTAEGAALGAELAALAAALEAQVALIAGRSPAAVERYEARLRERIAALLGEAARDEARVLTEVAVWAEKTDVREELTRLRAHLAQLGALLGAGGAVGRPLDFLVQELHREVNTIASKADDLEMSQAALAAKGVVEKIREQAQNLE
;
A
#
# COMPACT_ATOMS: atom_id res chain seq x y z
N MET A 1 28.42 -12.33 -1.22
CA MET A 1 27.64 -12.02 -2.45
C MET A 1 26.39 -12.89 -2.39
N ASN A 2 25.31 -12.37 -1.85
CA ASN A 2 24.00 -13.04 -1.92
C ASN A 2 23.37 -12.70 -3.27
N PRO A 3 22.86 -13.67 -4.03
CA PRO A 3 22.22 -13.38 -5.30
C PRO A 3 20.98 -12.54 -5.05
N THR A 4 20.96 -11.35 -5.62
CA THR A 4 19.76 -10.51 -5.74
C THR A 4 18.66 -11.37 -6.32
N ARG A 5 17.69 -11.77 -5.49
CA ARG A 5 16.52 -12.52 -5.92
C ARG A 5 15.70 -11.58 -6.81
N ILE A 6 15.94 -11.63 -8.11
CA ILE A 6 15.17 -10.91 -9.11
C ILE A 6 13.77 -11.50 -9.04
N VAL A 7 12.83 -10.78 -8.44
CA VAL A 7 11.39 -11.10 -8.52
C VAL A 7 11.01 -10.88 -9.98
N PRO A 8 10.45 -11.89 -10.67
CA PRO A 8 10.10 -11.74 -12.09
C PRO A 8 9.14 -10.58 -12.27
N ALA A 9 9.36 -9.78 -13.33
CA ALA A 9 8.63 -8.56 -13.65
C ALA A 9 7.12 -8.75 -13.96
N THR A 10 6.61 -9.98 -13.87
CA THR A 10 5.25 -10.38 -14.27
C THR A 10 4.30 -10.66 -13.10
N THR A 11 4.67 -10.39 -11.87
CA THR A 11 3.80 -10.63 -10.71
C THR A 11 3.09 -9.35 -10.29
N LEU A 12 1.78 -9.46 -10.02
CA LEU A 12 0.99 -8.39 -9.41
C LEU A 12 1.55 -8.07 -8.01
N ARG A 13 1.58 -6.80 -7.66
CA ARG A 13 2.00 -6.34 -6.34
C ARG A 13 0.93 -5.48 -5.70
N SER A 14 0.69 -5.69 -4.40
CA SER A 14 -0.07 -4.76 -3.59
C SER A 14 0.75 -3.50 -3.30
N MET A 15 0.09 -2.38 -3.01
CA MET A 15 0.75 -1.17 -2.50
C MET A 15 0.97 -1.20 -0.99
N THR A 16 0.36 -2.13 -0.26
CA THR A 16 0.53 -2.28 1.19
C THR A 16 1.57 -3.34 1.53
N GLY A 17 2.26 -3.16 2.63
CA GLY A 17 3.24 -4.12 3.10
C GLY A 17 4.12 -3.60 4.24
N PHE A 18 4.90 -4.51 4.80
CA PHE A 18 5.85 -4.25 5.87
C PHE A 18 7.07 -5.15 5.69
N GLY A 19 8.24 -4.61 5.98
CA GLY A 19 9.46 -5.39 6.05
C GLY A 19 10.38 -4.85 7.13
N ARG A 20 11.12 -5.74 7.78
CA ARG A 20 12.11 -5.41 8.79
C ARG A 20 13.34 -6.27 8.62
N ALA A 21 14.50 -5.67 8.76
CA ALA A 21 15.75 -6.40 8.81
C ALA A 21 16.75 -5.72 9.74
N GLU A 22 17.72 -6.49 10.17
CA GLU A 22 18.79 -6.05 11.04
C GLU A 22 20.13 -6.52 10.48
N ALA A 23 21.12 -5.66 10.53
CA ALA A 23 22.49 -5.99 10.18
C ALA A 23 23.44 -5.58 11.31
N ALA A 24 24.27 -6.53 11.73
CA ALA A 24 25.26 -6.31 12.77
C ALA A 24 26.65 -6.17 12.14
N SER A 25 27.40 -5.19 12.61
CA SER A 25 28.82 -5.00 12.28
C SER A 25 29.64 -4.95 13.59
N PRO A 26 30.97 -5.00 13.50
CA PRO A 26 31.82 -4.87 14.70
C PRO A 26 31.67 -3.54 15.45
N ILE A 27 31.08 -2.52 14.79
CA ILE A 27 30.97 -1.16 15.33
C ILE A 27 29.54 -0.78 15.72
N ALA A 28 28.54 -1.36 15.08
CA ALA A 28 27.14 -1.01 15.30
C ALA A 28 26.19 -2.09 14.82
N THR A 29 25.03 -2.14 15.41
CA THR A 29 23.85 -2.86 14.89
C THR A 29 22.87 -1.88 14.32
N VAL A 30 22.46 -2.07 13.08
CA VAL A 30 21.47 -1.24 12.39
C VAL A 30 20.22 -2.06 12.16
N SER A 31 19.07 -1.57 12.61
CA SER A 31 17.77 -2.14 12.23
C SER A 31 17.02 -1.16 11.33
N ALA A 32 16.40 -1.68 10.27
CA ALA A 32 15.59 -0.93 9.34
C ALA A 32 14.18 -1.53 9.27
N GLU A 33 13.19 -0.66 9.34
CA GLU A 33 11.78 -0.99 9.14
C GLU A 33 11.26 -0.19 7.95
N ALA A 34 10.60 -0.86 7.01
CA ALA A 34 9.95 -0.26 5.87
C ALA A 34 8.46 -0.60 5.88
N ARG A 35 7.60 0.41 5.83
CA ARG A 35 6.15 0.27 5.75
C ARG A 35 5.65 0.97 4.50
N SER A 36 4.76 0.33 3.77
CA SER A 36 4.15 0.88 2.57
C SER A 36 2.63 0.86 2.68
N VAL A 37 1.99 1.95 2.23
CA VAL A 37 0.53 2.08 2.14
C VAL A 37 0.13 2.62 0.77
N ASN A 38 -1.13 2.43 0.40
CA ASN A 38 -1.66 2.92 -0.87
C ASN A 38 -1.47 4.44 -1.01
N HIS A 39 -0.86 4.85 -2.12
CA HIS A 39 -0.74 6.26 -2.51
C HIS A 39 -0.59 6.37 -4.03
N ARG A 40 -1.13 7.45 -4.61
CA ARG A 40 -1.18 7.66 -6.07
C ARG A 40 0.21 7.71 -6.72
N HIS A 41 1.20 8.25 -6.03
CA HIS A 41 2.59 8.41 -6.47
C HIS A 41 3.51 7.77 -5.44
N LEU A 42 4.77 7.56 -5.79
CA LEU A 42 5.78 7.17 -4.81
C LEU A 42 6.08 8.37 -3.91
N ASP A 43 5.67 8.28 -2.64
CA ASP A 43 5.99 9.24 -1.59
C ASP A 43 6.87 8.54 -0.54
N VAL A 44 8.07 9.07 -0.29
CA VAL A 44 9.07 8.43 0.56
C VAL A 44 9.36 9.32 1.77
N ALA A 45 9.05 8.82 2.95
CA ALA A 45 9.43 9.43 4.22
C ALA A 45 10.53 8.59 4.89
N VAL A 46 11.66 9.22 5.22
CA VAL A 46 12.82 8.55 5.81
C VAL A 46 13.10 9.17 7.18
N ARG A 47 13.24 8.33 8.20
CA ARG A 47 13.64 8.72 9.55
C ARG A 47 14.94 8.03 9.92
N LEU A 48 16.02 8.82 9.97
CA LEU A 48 17.37 8.35 10.28
C LEU A 48 17.85 8.95 11.61
N PRO A 49 18.62 8.20 12.41
CA PRO A 49 19.42 8.76 13.49
C PRO A 49 20.38 9.85 12.96
N ARG A 50 20.73 10.82 13.78
CA ARG A 50 21.62 11.92 13.40
C ARG A 50 22.95 11.47 12.77
N ALA A 51 23.52 10.36 13.28
CA ALA A 51 24.76 9.79 12.76
C ALA A 51 24.65 9.26 11.31
N LEU A 52 23.44 8.95 10.85
CA LEU A 52 23.16 8.41 9.51
C LEU A 52 22.49 9.44 8.58
N ALA A 53 22.26 10.67 9.03
CA ALA A 53 21.53 11.68 8.28
C ALA A 53 22.17 12.00 6.90
N ALA A 54 23.50 11.92 6.79
CA ALA A 54 24.22 12.15 5.55
C ALA A 54 23.84 11.15 4.44
N PHE A 55 23.31 9.96 4.76
CA PHE A 55 22.95 8.91 3.82
C PHE A 55 21.49 8.98 3.34
N GLU A 56 20.71 9.97 3.77
CA GLU A 56 19.30 10.09 3.35
C GLU A 56 19.12 10.05 1.82
N PRO A 57 19.93 10.74 0.99
CA PRO A 57 19.81 10.68 -0.46
C PRO A 57 20.02 9.26 -1.02
N ASP A 58 20.98 8.51 -0.47
CA ASP A 58 21.27 7.15 -0.91
C ASP A 58 20.19 6.16 -0.50
N VAL A 59 19.64 6.32 0.71
CA VAL A 59 18.48 5.56 1.19
C VAL A 59 17.27 5.79 0.27
N ARG A 60 16.98 7.05 -0.07
CA ARG A 60 15.88 7.38 -1.02
C ARG A 60 16.11 6.74 -2.40
N ARG A 61 17.33 6.74 -2.91
CA ARG A 61 17.68 6.12 -4.19
C ARG A 61 17.47 4.61 -4.16
N LEU A 62 17.84 3.93 -3.07
CA LEU A 62 17.60 2.49 -2.89
C LEU A 62 16.11 2.14 -2.86
N ILE A 63 15.29 2.97 -2.23
CA ILE A 63 13.83 2.78 -2.19
C ILE A 63 13.24 2.96 -3.60
N GLN A 64 13.60 4.04 -4.29
CA GLN A 64 13.11 4.36 -5.64
C GLN A 64 13.52 3.32 -6.69
N ALA A 65 14.65 2.63 -6.48
CA ALA A 65 15.08 1.54 -7.37
C ALA A 65 14.23 0.26 -7.24
N ARG A 66 13.43 0.11 -6.17
CA ARG A 66 12.66 -1.11 -5.88
C ARG A 66 11.14 -0.91 -5.94
N LEU A 67 10.67 0.32 -5.77
CA LEU A 67 9.23 0.64 -5.63
C LEU A 67 8.87 1.79 -6.56
N GLU A 68 7.72 1.67 -7.24
CA GLU A 68 7.23 2.66 -8.22
C GLU A 68 6.05 3.48 -7.68
N ARG A 69 5.23 2.90 -6.78
CA ARG A 69 4.03 3.54 -6.20
C ARG A 69 3.88 3.23 -4.71
N GLY A 70 3.07 4.05 -4.06
CA GLY A 70 2.76 3.93 -2.64
C GLY A 70 3.50 4.96 -1.79
N ARG A 71 3.00 5.21 -0.59
CA ARG A 71 3.73 5.94 0.43
C ARG A 71 4.57 4.95 1.24
N VAL A 72 5.86 5.19 1.29
CA VAL A 72 6.85 4.34 1.97
C VAL A 72 7.46 5.11 3.13
N ASP A 73 7.18 4.67 4.33
CA ASP A 73 7.78 5.18 5.56
C ASP A 73 8.91 4.22 5.97
N VAL A 74 10.15 4.73 6.02
CA VAL A 74 11.33 3.97 6.47
C VAL A 74 11.83 4.57 7.77
N THR A 75 12.01 3.71 8.77
CA THR A 75 12.59 4.09 10.05
C THR A 75 13.83 3.23 10.31
N VAL A 76 14.93 3.87 10.61
CA VAL A 76 16.21 3.21 10.92
C VAL A 76 16.57 3.49 12.38
N GLN A 77 17.06 2.47 13.06
CA GLN A 77 17.61 2.58 14.41
C GLN A 77 19.06 2.12 14.39
N LEU A 78 19.87 2.79 15.18
CA LEU A 78 21.29 2.49 15.35
C LEU A 78 21.54 2.16 16.82
N ALA A 79 22.13 0.98 17.07
CA ALA A 79 22.55 0.56 18.40
C ALA A 79 24.06 0.27 18.39
N PRO A 80 24.75 0.40 19.52
CA PRO A 80 26.14 -0.06 19.67
C PRO A 80 26.26 -1.55 19.33
N ALA A 81 27.43 -1.97 18.83
CA ALA A 81 27.72 -3.38 18.63
C ALA A 81 27.61 -4.18 19.95
N PRO A 82 27.17 -5.44 19.91
CA PRO A 82 27.14 -6.30 21.09
C PRO A 82 28.51 -6.36 21.77
N GLY A 83 28.57 -6.04 23.06
CA GLY A 83 29.80 -6.03 23.85
C GLY A 83 30.60 -4.73 23.82
N GLN A 84 30.23 -3.73 23.04
CA GLN A 84 30.78 -2.39 23.16
C GLN A 84 30.00 -1.60 24.23
N ALA A 85 30.65 -1.23 25.32
CA ALA A 85 30.09 -0.30 26.29
C ALA A 85 29.88 1.06 25.59
N ALA A 86 28.69 1.60 25.67
CA ALA A 86 28.35 2.90 25.06
C ALA A 86 29.17 4.05 25.62
N GLN A 87 29.76 3.87 26.78
CA GLN A 87 30.59 4.87 27.49
C GLN A 87 31.74 4.19 28.20
N LYS A 88 32.96 4.66 27.97
CA LYS A 88 34.12 4.36 28.80
C LYS A 88 34.18 5.39 29.92
N VAL A 89 34.28 4.92 31.17
CA VAL A 89 34.48 5.79 32.29
C VAL A 89 35.98 6.00 32.48
N ARG A 90 36.42 7.26 32.45
CA ARG A 90 37.80 7.65 32.77
C ARG A 90 37.83 8.47 34.05
N VAL A 91 38.78 8.13 34.89
CA VAL A 91 39.04 8.88 36.13
C VAL A 91 40.26 9.76 35.91
N ASP A 92 40.08 11.08 36.08
CA ASP A 92 41.17 12.04 36.07
C ASP A 92 41.90 12.02 37.43
N GLY A 93 42.94 11.18 37.52
CA GLY A 93 43.72 11.00 38.73
C GLY A 93 44.49 12.26 39.14
N ALA A 94 44.90 13.10 38.17
CA ALA A 94 45.63 14.34 38.45
C ALA A 94 44.71 15.37 39.14
N LEU A 95 43.50 15.54 38.58
CA LEU A 95 42.49 16.42 39.17
C LEU A 95 42.02 15.91 40.54
N ALA A 96 41.87 14.60 40.69
CA ALA A 96 41.52 14.00 42.00
C ALA A 96 42.60 14.26 43.07
N ALA A 97 43.89 14.15 42.69
CA ALA A 97 45.00 14.43 43.59
C ALA A 97 45.02 15.92 44.00
N GLU A 98 44.70 16.83 43.10
CA GLU A 98 44.61 18.26 43.40
C GLU A 98 43.44 18.57 44.36
N TYR A 99 42.26 18.03 44.14
CA TYR A 99 41.13 18.13 45.06
C TYR A 99 41.51 17.62 46.47
N LEU A 100 42.23 16.51 46.54
CA LEU A 100 42.69 15.92 47.81
C LEU A 100 43.67 16.85 48.52
N ALA A 101 44.65 17.44 47.79
CA ALA A 101 45.64 18.36 48.35
C ALA A 101 45.00 19.60 48.91
N GLN A 102 44.10 20.26 48.15
CA GLN A 102 43.40 21.46 48.57
C GLN A 102 42.45 21.20 49.73
N ALA A 103 41.74 20.07 49.76
CA ALA A 103 40.91 19.71 50.93
C ALA A 103 41.69 19.51 52.20
N ARG A 104 42.89 18.92 52.14
CA ARG A 104 43.79 18.72 53.28
C ARG A 104 44.40 20.05 53.78
N GLU A 105 44.75 20.96 52.89
CA GLU A 105 45.27 22.29 53.20
C GLU A 105 44.19 23.12 53.83
N LEU A 106 42.96 23.15 53.31
CA LEU A 106 41.83 23.84 53.88
C LEU A 106 41.51 23.31 55.29
N GLY A 107 41.45 22.00 55.49
CA GLY A 107 41.21 21.36 56.79
C GLY A 107 42.23 21.80 57.86
N ARG A 108 43.52 21.90 57.47
CA ARG A 108 44.56 22.43 58.34
C ARG A 108 44.35 23.91 58.65
N ALA A 109 43.99 24.73 57.66
CA ALA A 109 43.80 26.18 57.89
C ALA A 109 42.60 26.52 58.75
N VAL A 110 41.51 25.74 58.70
CA VAL A 110 40.29 25.98 59.47
C VAL A 110 40.16 25.09 60.71
N GLY A 111 41.17 24.26 60.99
CA GLY A 111 41.20 23.42 62.23
C GLY A 111 40.19 22.24 62.14
N LEU A 112 39.77 21.84 61.02
CA LEU A 112 38.88 20.67 60.81
C LEU A 112 39.68 19.39 60.52
N ALA A 113 39.50 18.40 61.39
CA ALA A 113 40.00 17.05 61.14
C ALA A 113 38.93 16.23 60.45
N GLY A 114 39.29 15.63 59.34
CA GLY A 114 38.41 14.72 58.55
C GLY A 114 39.17 14.01 57.44
N ASP A 115 38.82 12.76 57.18
CA ASP A 115 39.40 12.00 56.09
C ASP A 115 38.57 12.20 54.78
N VAL A 116 39.25 12.54 53.73
CA VAL A 116 38.66 12.60 52.38
C VAL A 116 38.47 11.18 51.86
N THR A 117 37.23 10.80 51.64
CA THR A 117 36.90 9.46 51.14
C THR A 117 37.04 9.37 49.64
N LEU A 118 37.26 8.16 49.11
CA LEU A 118 37.27 7.91 47.67
C LEU A 118 35.95 8.28 47.00
N THR A 119 34.83 8.02 47.66
CA THR A 119 33.49 8.40 47.18
C THR A 119 33.41 9.92 46.99
N TRP A 120 33.87 10.70 47.97
CA TRP A 120 33.88 12.15 47.85
C TRP A 120 34.72 12.64 46.67
N LEU A 121 35.89 12.04 46.40
CA LEU A 121 36.72 12.37 45.24
C LEU A 121 36.02 12.05 43.90
N LEU A 122 35.40 10.88 43.80
CA LEU A 122 34.73 10.47 42.57
C LEU A 122 33.50 11.31 42.25
N GLU A 123 32.89 11.93 43.25
CA GLU A 123 31.76 12.86 43.07
C GLU A 123 32.18 14.28 42.66
N ARG A 124 33.46 14.59 42.65
CA ARG A 124 33.95 15.95 42.28
C ARG A 124 33.78 16.20 40.78
N PRO A 125 33.34 17.39 40.39
CA PRO A 125 33.20 17.78 38.98
C PRO A 125 34.51 17.55 38.22
N GLY A 126 34.42 16.78 37.12
CA GLY A 126 35.54 16.53 36.23
C GLY A 126 36.47 15.39 36.63
N VAL A 127 36.36 14.80 37.86
CA VAL A 127 37.15 13.63 38.27
C VAL A 127 36.69 12.37 37.54
N VAL A 128 35.40 12.14 37.48
CA VAL A 128 34.83 11.06 36.68
C VAL A 128 34.27 11.66 35.40
N ARG A 129 34.80 11.21 34.26
CA ARG A 129 34.33 11.61 32.92
C ARG A 129 33.88 10.39 32.20
N ALA A 130 32.69 10.47 31.61
CA ALA A 130 32.27 9.51 30.56
C ALA A 130 32.96 9.93 29.24
N GLU A 131 33.89 9.14 28.79
CA GLU A 131 34.38 9.30 27.41
C GLU A 131 33.36 8.66 26.49
N GLU A 132 32.70 9.45 25.65
CA GLU A 132 31.98 8.92 24.51
C GLU A 132 32.99 8.20 23.62
N SER A 133 32.76 6.92 23.34
CA SER A 133 33.55 6.21 22.34
C SER A 133 33.50 7.03 21.06
N GLU A 134 34.63 7.28 20.41
CA GLU A 134 34.64 7.97 19.14
C GLU A 134 33.57 7.37 18.24
N ALA A 135 32.59 8.20 17.84
CA ALA A 135 31.53 7.77 16.97
C ALA A 135 32.16 7.23 15.68
N PRO A 136 31.78 6.03 15.21
CA PRO A 136 32.35 5.49 13.99
C PRO A 136 32.12 6.47 12.85
N GLY A 137 33.13 6.64 12.02
CA GLY A 137 33.04 7.51 10.86
C GLY A 137 31.83 7.09 9.96
N PRO A 138 31.18 8.04 9.29
CA PRO A 138 29.99 7.75 8.49
C PRO A 138 30.22 6.63 7.48
N GLU A 139 31.37 6.56 6.84
CA GLU A 139 31.71 5.55 5.85
C GLU A 139 31.65 4.11 6.39
N ALA A 140 31.97 3.91 7.66
CA ALA A 140 31.91 2.61 8.32
C ALA A 140 30.45 2.17 8.67
N LEU A 141 29.49 3.11 8.72
CA LEU A 141 28.09 2.85 9.01
C LEU A 141 27.25 2.53 7.75
N TRP A 142 27.75 2.87 6.56
CA TRP A 142 27.04 2.61 5.31
C TRP A 142 26.81 1.12 5.01
N PRO A 143 27.81 0.20 5.14
CA PRO A 143 27.60 -1.21 4.84
C PRO A 143 26.47 -1.85 5.66
N PRO A 144 26.44 -1.75 7.01
CA PRO A 144 25.34 -2.33 7.78
C PRO A 144 24.01 -1.62 7.53
N LEU A 145 24.00 -0.30 7.25
CA LEU A 145 22.78 0.41 6.86
C LEU A 145 22.21 -0.12 5.53
N GLY A 146 23.07 -0.24 4.51
CA GLY A 146 22.69 -0.75 3.20
C GLY A 146 22.16 -2.18 3.24
N GLU A 147 22.78 -3.04 4.07
CA GLU A 147 22.34 -4.42 4.28
C GLU A 147 20.98 -4.50 5.01
N ALA A 148 20.81 -3.80 6.13
CA ALA A 148 19.56 -3.77 6.88
C ALA A 148 18.42 -3.19 6.03
N LEU A 149 18.66 -2.07 5.34
CA LEU A 149 17.68 -1.45 4.45
C LEU A 149 17.33 -2.37 3.28
N GLY A 150 18.34 -2.99 2.65
CA GLY A 150 18.15 -3.95 1.56
C GLY A 150 17.24 -5.09 1.99
N GLY A 151 17.54 -5.72 3.12
CA GLY A 151 16.75 -6.82 3.68
C GLY A 151 15.30 -6.41 4.02
N ALA A 152 15.11 -5.23 4.62
CA ALA A 152 13.78 -4.71 4.94
C ALA A 152 12.95 -4.45 3.67
N LEU A 153 13.56 -3.88 2.62
CA LEU A 153 12.89 -3.65 1.35
C LEU A 153 12.59 -4.96 0.61
N ASP A 154 13.48 -5.94 0.67
CA ASP A 154 13.26 -7.25 0.05
C ASP A 154 12.10 -7.99 0.73
N GLU A 155 12.00 -7.97 2.06
CA GLU A 155 10.85 -8.52 2.80
C GLU A 155 9.56 -7.78 2.45
N LEU A 156 9.59 -6.44 2.38
CA LEU A 156 8.45 -5.62 1.95
C LEU A 156 7.96 -6.04 0.57
N VAL A 157 8.86 -6.20 -0.41
CA VAL A 157 8.51 -6.63 -1.78
C VAL A 157 7.92 -8.03 -1.80
N VAL A 158 8.47 -8.97 -1.02
CA VAL A 158 7.92 -10.32 -0.91
C VAL A 158 6.48 -10.30 -0.39
N ARG A 159 6.19 -9.54 0.65
CA ARG A 159 4.84 -9.40 1.21
C ARG A 159 3.89 -8.74 0.24
N ARG A 160 4.31 -7.66 -0.42
CA ARG A 160 3.51 -6.97 -1.47
C ARG A 160 3.18 -7.90 -2.63
N THR A 161 4.10 -8.78 -3.01
CA THR A 161 3.89 -9.77 -4.07
C THR A 161 2.89 -10.85 -3.64
N ALA A 162 3.01 -11.36 -2.43
CA ALA A 162 2.08 -12.36 -1.90
C ALA A 162 0.65 -11.81 -1.79
N GLU A 163 0.49 -10.58 -1.28
CA GLU A 163 -0.80 -9.88 -1.20
C GLU A 163 -1.34 -9.53 -2.59
N GLY A 164 -0.49 -9.09 -3.51
CA GLY A 164 -0.88 -8.80 -4.90
C GLY A 164 -1.42 -10.04 -5.62
N ALA A 165 -0.84 -11.21 -5.39
CA ALA A 165 -1.35 -12.46 -5.94
C ALA A 165 -2.74 -12.82 -5.39
N ALA A 166 -2.98 -12.61 -4.07
CA ALA A 166 -4.29 -12.82 -3.45
C ALA A 166 -5.34 -11.85 -4.00
N LEU A 167 -5.00 -10.56 -4.15
CA LEU A 167 -5.87 -9.55 -4.77
C LEU A 167 -6.19 -9.88 -6.22
N GLY A 168 -5.21 -10.38 -6.98
CA GLY A 168 -5.42 -10.82 -8.36
C GLY A 168 -6.42 -11.98 -8.47
N ALA A 169 -6.34 -12.95 -7.57
CA ALA A 169 -7.29 -14.05 -7.51
C ALA A 169 -8.71 -13.59 -7.14
N GLU A 170 -8.83 -12.66 -6.19
CA GLU A 170 -10.11 -12.06 -5.81
C GLU A 170 -10.73 -11.26 -6.97
N LEU A 171 -9.93 -10.44 -7.67
CA LEU A 171 -10.38 -9.70 -8.84
C LEU A 171 -10.85 -10.63 -9.98
N ALA A 172 -10.17 -11.74 -10.19
CA ALA A 172 -10.60 -12.75 -11.17
C ALA A 172 -11.95 -13.39 -10.80
N ALA A 173 -12.16 -13.68 -9.51
CA ALA A 173 -13.45 -14.19 -9.02
C ALA A 173 -14.58 -13.15 -9.17
N LEU A 174 -14.31 -11.88 -8.88
CA LEU A 174 -15.25 -10.78 -9.09
C LEU A 174 -15.57 -10.57 -10.58
N ALA A 175 -14.57 -10.68 -11.46
CA ALA A 175 -14.79 -10.62 -12.91
C ALA A 175 -15.74 -11.74 -13.38
N ALA A 176 -15.55 -12.98 -12.91
CA ALA A 176 -16.43 -14.10 -13.21
C ALA A 176 -17.86 -13.88 -12.67
N ALA A 177 -17.99 -13.29 -11.47
CA ALA A 177 -19.30 -12.93 -10.91
C ALA A 177 -20.01 -11.84 -11.75
N LEU A 178 -19.26 -10.86 -12.26
CA LEU A 178 -19.82 -9.84 -13.17
C LEU A 178 -20.24 -10.45 -14.48
N GLU A 179 -19.46 -11.37 -15.05
CA GLU A 179 -19.79 -12.08 -16.29
C GLU A 179 -21.09 -12.89 -16.15
N ALA A 180 -21.32 -13.51 -15.00
CA ALA A 180 -22.58 -14.20 -14.72
C ALA A 180 -23.80 -13.23 -14.74
N GLN A 181 -23.68 -12.02 -14.20
CA GLN A 181 -24.73 -11.00 -14.30
C GLN A 181 -24.94 -10.53 -15.74
N VAL A 182 -23.85 -10.34 -16.49
CA VAL A 182 -23.90 -9.99 -17.93
C VAL A 182 -24.63 -11.06 -18.73
N ALA A 183 -24.41 -12.34 -18.42
CA ALA A 183 -25.09 -13.45 -19.08
C ALA A 183 -26.60 -13.47 -18.76
N LEU A 184 -27.00 -13.19 -17.49
CA LEU A 184 -28.40 -13.07 -17.11
C LEU A 184 -29.10 -11.93 -17.89
N ILE A 185 -28.49 -10.76 -17.95
CA ILE A 185 -29.03 -9.60 -18.66
C ILE A 185 -29.17 -9.91 -20.16
N ALA A 186 -28.14 -10.52 -20.77
CA ALA A 186 -28.16 -10.91 -22.18
C ALA A 186 -29.24 -11.93 -22.52
N GLY A 187 -29.50 -12.87 -21.61
CA GLY A 187 -30.58 -13.88 -21.78
C GLY A 187 -31.98 -13.30 -21.68
N ARG A 188 -32.16 -12.20 -20.90
CA ARG A 188 -33.47 -11.57 -20.67
C ARG A 188 -33.81 -10.50 -21.72
N SER A 189 -32.81 -9.82 -22.29
CA SER A 189 -33.01 -8.70 -23.22
C SER A 189 -33.89 -9.04 -24.43
N PRO A 190 -33.75 -10.17 -25.11
CA PRO A 190 -34.60 -10.49 -26.31
C PRO A 190 -36.09 -10.57 -25.98
N ALA A 191 -36.45 -11.16 -24.82
CA ALA A 191 -37.84 -11.32 -24.41
C ALA A 191 -38.46 -10.04 -23.79
N ALA A 192 -37.68 -9.00 -23.57
CA ALA A 192 -38.16 -7.75 -22.97
C ALA A 192 -39.12 -7.03 -23.95
N VAL A 193 -38.80 -6.99 -25.24
CA VAL A 193 -39.62 -6.35 -26.28
C VAL A 193 -40.98 -7.05 -26.40
N GLU A 194 -41.00 -8.38 -26.43
CA GLU A 194 -42.23 -9.16 -26.51
C GLU A 194 -43.14 -8.96 -25.30
N ARG A 195 -42.54 -8.91 -24.13
CA ARG A 195 -43.27 -8.63 -22.87
C ARG A 195 -43.85 -7.22 -22.86
N TYR A 196 -43.11 -6.21 -23.33
CA TYR A 196 -43.60 -4.85 -23.45
C TYR A 196 -44.77 -4.75 -24.41
N GLU A 197 -44.64 -5.34 -25.59
CA GLU A 197 -45.69 -5.36 -26.61
C GLU A 197 -46.97 -5.98 -26.07
N ALA A 198 -46.88 -7.13 -25.41
CA ALA A 198 -48.04 -7.78 -24.78
C ALA A 198 -48.73 -6.90 -23.74
N ARG A 199 -47.94 -6.30 -22.84
CA ARG A 199 -48.47 -5.36 -21.80
C ARG A 199 -49.11 -4.12 -22.43
N LEU A 200 -48.51 -3.55 -23.47
CA LEU A 200 -49.03 -2.38 -24.19
C LEU A 200 -50.39 -2.69 -24.81
N ARG A 201 -50.50 -3.84 -25.52
CA ARG A 201 -51.74 -4.28 -26.11
C ARG A 201 -52.84 -4.52 -25.10
N GLU A 202 -52.54 -5.16 -23.97
CA GLU A 202 -53.48 -5.39 -22.86
C GLU A 202 -53.98 -4.07 -22.30
N ARG A 203 -53.07 -3.11 -22.06
CA ARG A 203 -53.43 -1.80 -21.50
C ARG A 203 -54.29 -0.97 -22.42
N ILE A 204 -53.99 -1.01 -23.74
CA ILE A 204 -54.83 -0.34 -24.75
C ILE A 204 -56.22 -0.99 -24.82
N ALA A 205 -56.33 -2.31 -24.79
CA ALA A 205 -57.60 -2.99 -24.80
C ALA A 205 -58.43 -2.65 -23.58
N ALA A 206 -57.83 -2.54 -22.39
CA ALA A 206 -58.55 -2.18 -21.15
C ALA A 206 -59.04 -0.74 -21.18
N LEU A 207 -58.37 0.21 -21.86
CA LEU A 207 -58.74 1.62 -21.89
C LEU A 207 -59.71 1.98 -23.00
N LEU A 208 -59.55 1.42 -24.19
CA LEU A 208 -60.23 1.88 -25.43
C LEU A 208 -61.16 0.77 -26.02
N GLY A 209 -61.15 -0.43 -25.50
CA GLY A 209 -61.81 -1.59 -26.14
C GLY A 209 -61.13 -2.07 -27.41
N GLU A 210 -61.55 -3.27 -27.89
CA GLU A 210 -60.88 -3.93 -29.01
C GLU A 210 -61.05 -3.25 -30.37
N ALA A 211 -62.14 -2.49 -30.56
CA ALA A 211 -62.47 -1.85 -31.81
C ALA A 211 -61.63 -0.60 -32.15
N ALA A 212 -60.90 -0.04 -31.18
CA ALA A 212 -60.13 1.20 -31.35
C ALA A 212 -58.60 0.96 -31.51
N ARG A 213 -58.17 -0.24 -31.85
CA ARG A 213 -56.74 -0.58 -31.99
C ARG A 213 -56.18 -0.03 -33.31
N ASP A 214 -55.29 0.93 -33.21
CA ASP A 214 -54.41 1.31 -34.31
C ASP A 214 -53.09 0.51 -34.23
N GLU A 215 -53.05 -0.62 -34.93
CA GLU A 215 -51.91 -1.55 -34.93
C GLU A 215 -50.62 -0.89 -35.39
N ALA A 216 -50.67 0.02 -36.37
CA ALA A 216 -49.50 0.75 -36.87
C ALA A 216 -48.88 1.65 -35.77
N ARG A 217 -49.74 2.25 -34.95
CA ARG A 217 -49.28 3.10 -33.81
C ARG A 217 -48.71 2.25 -32.69
N VAL A 218 -49.28 1.10 -32.39
CA VAL A 218 -48.74 0.13 -31.42
C VAL A 218 -47.34 -0.34 -31.82
N LEU A 219 -47.15 -0.74 -33.05
CA LEU A 219 -45.86 -1.19 -33.59
C LEU A 219 -44.82 -0.05 -33.56
N THR A 220 -45.21 1.20 -33.84
CA THR A 220 -44.31 2.34 -33.74
C THR A 220 -43.83 2.56 -32.32
N GLU A 221 -44.74 2.52 -31.32
CA GLU A 221 -44.37 2.67 -29.90
C GLU A 221 -43.47 1.51 -29.42
N VAL A 222 -43.74 0.27 -29.85
CA VAL A 222 -42.91 -0.88 -29.53
C VAL A 222 -41.49 -0.70 -30.10
N ALA A 223 -41.37 -0.21 -31.35
CA ALA A 223 -40.08 0.02 -31.99
C ALA A 223 -39.27 1.11 -31.27
N VAL A 224 -39.91 2.23 -30.94
CA VAL A 224 -39.26 3.32 -30.15
C VAL A 224 -38.83 2.84 -28.77
N TRP A 225 -39.67 2.04 -28.11
CA TRP A 225 -39.32 1.49 -26.81
C TRP A 225 -38.17 0.48 -26.92
N ALA A 226 -38.18 -0.39 -27.93
CA ALA A 226 -37.13 -1.37 -28.16
C ALA A 226 -35.75 -0.72 -28.39
N GLU A 227 -35.73 0.39 -29.14
CA GLU A 227 -34.49 1.18 -29.33
C GLU A 227 -33.98 1.80 -28.02
N LYS A 228 -34.87 2.34 -27.19
CA LYS A 228 -34.51 2.96 -25.90
C LYS A 228 -33.99 1.94 -24.89
N THR A 229 -34.44 0.69 -24.94
CA THR A 229 -34.06 -0.37 -24.00
C THR A 229 -33.01 -1.33 -24.54
N ASP A 230 -32.50 -1.07 -25.76
CA ASP A 230 -31.45 -1.89 -26.35
C ASP A 230 -30.14 -1.75 -25.54
N VAL A 231 -29.66 -2.87 -25.01
CA VAL A 231 -28.43 -2.96 -24.21
C VAL A 231 -27.34 -3.77 -24.90
N ARG A 232 -27.51 -4.15 -26.18
CA ARG A 232 -26.57 -5.04 -26.88
C ARG A 232 -25.19 -4.43 -27.04
N GLU A 233 -25.09 -3.14 -27.24
CA GLU A 233 -23.83 -2.43 -27.36
C GLU A 233 -23.08 -2.41 -26.01
N GLU A 234 -23.78 -2.05 -24.94
CA GLU A 234 -23.22 -2.05 -23.57
C GLU A 234 -22.76 -3.45 -23.14
N LEU A 235 -23.53 -4.49 -23.45
CA LEU A 235 -23.14 -5.87 -23.17
C LEU A 235 -21.88 -6.28 -23.96
N THR A 236 -21.75 -5.84 -25.21
CA THR A 236 -20.57 -6.11 -26.03
C THR A 236 -19.34 -5.40 -25.47
N ARG A 237 -19.45 -4.13 -25.10
CA ARG A 237 -18.38 -3.36 -24.48
C ARG A 237 -18.00 -3.95 -23.14
N LEU A 238 -18.97 -4.32 -22.31
CA LEU A 238 -18.74 -4.88 -21.00
C LEU A 238 -17.94 -6.20 -21.06
N ARG A 239 -18.27 -7.08 -22.03
CA ARG A 239 -17.50 -8.30 -22.29
C ARG A 239 -16.08 -8.01 -22.77
N ALA A 240 -15.89 -7.01 -23.63
CA ALA A 240 -14.56 -6.61 -24.07
C ALA A 240 -13.70 -6.09 -22.89
N HIS A 241 -14.30 -5.29 -22.01
CA HIS A 241 -13.64 -4.79 -20.81
C HIS A 241 -13.32 -5.90 -19.81
N LEU A 242 -14.18 -6.89 -19.62
CA LEU A 242 -13.91 -8.07 -18.80
C LEU A 242 -12.74 -8.90 -19.34
N ALA A 243 -12.70 -9.11 -20.67
CA ALA A 243 -11.57 -9.79 -21.31
C ALA A 243 -10.25 -9.02 -21.12
N GLN A 244 -10.30 -7.69 -21.23
CA GLN A 244 -9.13 -6.83 -20.96
C GLN A 244 -8.69 -6.87 -19.49
N LEU A 245 -9.64 -6.92 -18.54
CA LEU A 245 -9.35 -7.11 -17.12
C LEU A 245 -8.58 -8.42 -16.89
N GLY A 246 -9.07 -9.52 -17.46
CA GLY A 246 -8.41 -10.82 -17.37
C GLY A 246 -6.99 -10.80 -17.96
N ALA A 247 -6.78 -10.12 -19.10
CA ALA A 247 -5.48 -9.97 -19.74
C ALA A 247 -4.51 -9.16 -18.87
N LEU A 248 -4.96 -8.04 -18.26
CA LEU A 248 -4.15 -7.23 -17.37
C LEU A 248 -3.72 -8.01 -16.11
N LEU A 249 -4.64 -8.74 -15.47
CA LEU A 249 -4.34 -9.57 -14.31
C LEU A 249 -3.34 -10.69 -14.65
N GLY A 250 -3.45 -11.29 -15.86
CA GLY A 250 -2.54 -12.33 -16.33
C GLY A 250 -1.16 -11.81 -16.74
N ALA A 251 -1.06 -10.59 -17.25
CA ALA A 251 0.21 -9.98 -17.64
C ALA A 251 1.06 -9.56 -16.42
N GLY A 252 0.42 -9.16 -15.33
CA GLY A 252 1.11 -8.64 -14.14
C GLY A 252 1.85 -7.32 -14.40
N GLY A 253 2.72 -6.95 -13.48
CA GLY A 253 3.47 -5.69 -13.54
C GLY A 253 2.66 -4.49 -13.06
N ALA A 254 2.99 -3.29 -13.53
CA ALA A 254 2.36 -2.02 -13.14
C ALA A 254 0.96 -1.88 -13.78
N VAL A 255 -0.04 -2.52 -13.19
CA VAL A 255 -1.41 -2.59 -13.71
C VAL A 255 -2.36 -1.53 -13.13
N GLY A 256 -1.97 -0.83 -12.08
CA GLY A 256 -2.88 0.06 -11.31
C GLY A 256 -3.56 1.13 -12.17
N ARG A 257 -2.83 1.87 -13.02
CA ARG A 257 -3.44 2.89 -13.88
C ARG A 257 -4.36 2.33 -14.98
N PRO A 258 -3.96 1.29 -15.74
CA PRO A 258 -4.84 0.61 -16.66
C PRO A 258 -6.12 0.06 -16.01
N LEU A 259 -6.01 -0.50 -14.79
CA LEU A 259 -7.16 -0.99 -14.02
C LEU A 259 -8.10 0.15 -13.61
N ASP A 260 -7.59 1.26 -13.13
CA ASP A 260 -8.41 2.43 -12.76
C ASP A 260 -9.29 2.90 -13.93
N PHE A 261 -8.71 2.98 -15.14
CA PHE A 261 -9.46 3.36 -16.35
C PHE A 261 -10.51 2.31 -16.70
N LEU A 262 -10.12 1.03 -16.69
CA LEU A 262 -10.99 -0.07 -17.05
C LEU A 262 -12.20 -0.20 -16.11
N VAL A 263 -11.99 0.01 -14.82
CA VAL A 263 -13.07 0.01 -13.83
C VAL A 263 -14.06 1.16 -14.07
N GLN A 264 -13.59 2.33 -14.51
CA GLN A 264 -14.48 3.43 -14.87
C GLN A 264 -15.37 3.07 -16.06
N GLU A 265 -14.82 2.41 -17.08
CA GLU A 265 -15.59 1.95 -18.24
C GLU A 265 -16.60 0.85 -17.85
N LEU A 266 -16.18 -0.15 -17.04
CA LEU A 266 -17.10 -1.15 -16.48
C LEU A 266 -18.28 -0.50 -15.75
N HIS A 267 -17.99 0.49 -14.91
CA HIS A 267 -19.01 1.22 -14.16
C HIS A 267 -19.95 2.01 -15.08
N ARG A 268 -19.43 2.63 -16.14
CA ARG A 268 -20.20 3.36 -17.13
C ARG A 268 -21.18 2.44 -17.84
N GLU A 269 -20.71 1.32 -18.38
CA GLU A 269 -21.56 0.38 -19.12
C GLU A 269 -22.65 -0.22 -18.23
N VAL A 270 -22.31 -0.62 -17.00
CA VAL A 270 -23.30 -1.14 -16.03
C VAL A 270 -24.35 -0.11 -15.66
N ASN A 271 -23.98 1.18 -15.47
CA ASN A 271 -24.95 2.24 -15.20
C ASN A 271 -25.88 2.47 -16.40
N THR A 272 -25.36 2.41 -17.62
CA THR A 272 -26.19 2.55 -18.84
C THR A 272 -27.18 1.39 -18.95
N ILE A 273 -26.73 0.15 -18.72
CA ILE A 273 -27.62 -1.02 -18.66
C ILE A 273 -28.70 -0.84 -17.59
N ALA A 274 -28.32 -0.41 -16.37
CA ALA A 274 -29.26 -0.21 -15.28
C ALA A 274 -30.33 0.85 -15.62
N SER A 275 -29.99 1.91 -16.36
CA SER A 275 -30.92 2.93 -16.78
C SER A 275 -31.88 2.49 -17.90
N LYS A 276 -31.48 1.50 -18.72
CA LYS A 276 -32.25 0.94 -19.82
C LYS A 276 -33.08 -0.30 -19.41
N ALA A 277 -32.81 -0.87 -18.22
CA ALA A 277 -33.47 -2.06 -17.72
C ALA A 277 -34.93 -1.76 -17.28
N ASP A 278 -35.92 -2.27 -17.98
CA ASP A 278 -37.36 -2.11 -17.70
C ASP A 278 -38.03 -3.39 -17.14
N ASP A 279 -37.25 -4.45 -17.03
CA ASP A 279 -37.67 -5.74 -16.44
C ASP A 279 -37.09 -5.86 -15.02
N LEU A 280 -37.87 -6.35 -14.06
CA LEU A 280 -37.46 -6.50 -12.67
C LEU A 280 -36.19 -7.35 -12.54
N GLU A 281 -36.09 -8.48 -13.24
CA GLU A 281 -34.93 -9.37 -13.16
C GLU A 281 -33.69 -8.73 -13.80
N MET A 282 -33.85 -8.02 -14.95
CA MET A 282 -32.76 -7.23 -15.54
C MET A 282 -32.28 -6.13 -14.58
N SER A 283 -33.21 -5.42 -13.96
CA SER A 283 -32.88 -4.35 -12.99
C SER A 283 -32.15 -4.91 -11.80
N GLN A 284 -32.56 -6.06 -11.27
CA GLN A 284 -31.88 -6.73 -10.15
C GLN A 284 -30.48 -7.21 -10.55
N ALA A 285 -30.32 -7.80 -11.75
CA ALA A 285 -29.02 -8.23 -12.26
C ALA A 285 -28.09 -7.04 -12.51
N ALA A 286 -28.59 -5.93 -13.05
CA ALA A 286 -27.83 -4.70 -13.22
C ALA A 286 -27.39 -4.07 -11.90
N LEU A 287 -28.26 -4.10 -10.86
CA LEU A 287 -27.91 -3.65 -9.52
C LEU A 287 -26.84 -4.53 -8.89
N ALA A 288 -26.97 -5.86 -9.03
CA ALA A 288 -25.95 -6.81 -8.58
C ALA A 288 -24.62 -6.59 -9.29
N ALA A 289 -24.64 -6.41 -10.63
CA ALA A 289 -23.44 -6.08 -11.43
C ALA A 289 -22.76 -4.81 -10.92
N LYS A 290 -23.53 -3.76 -10.61
CA LYS A 290 -23.01 -2.51 -10.04
C LYS A 290 -22.29 -2.75 -8.70
N GLY A 291 -22.85 -3.57 -7.82
CA GLY A 291 -22.23 -3.94 -6.56
C GLY A 291 -20.91 -4.70 -6.76
N VAL A 292 -20.84 -5.56 -7.79
CA VAL A 292 -19.61 -6.27 -8.13
C VAL A 292 -18.54 -5.32 -8.68
N VAL A 293 -18.91 -4.40 -9.59
CA VAL A 293 -17.97 -3.40 -10.14
C VAL A 293 -17.39 -2.51 -9.04
N GLU A 294 -18.20 -2.14 -8.04
CA GLU A 294 -17.69 -1.35 -6.91
C GLU A 294 -16.65 -2.12 -6.10
N LYS A 295 -16.87 -3.42 -5.85
CA LYS A 295 -15.87 -4.28 -5.19
C LYS A 295 -14.59 -4.41 -6.04
N ILE A 296 -14.71 -4.57 -7.36
CA ILE A 296 -13.56 -4.55 -8.27
C ILE A 296 -12.80 -3.25 -8.13
N ARG A 297 -13.48 -2.10 -8.05
CA ARG A 297 -12.88 -0.78 -7.89
C ARG A 297 -12.07 -0.68 -6.59
N GLU A 298 -12.62 -1.13 -5.48
CA GLU A 298 -11.96 -1.11 -4.17
C GLU A 298 -10.69 -1.96 -4.16
N GLN A 299 -10.72 -3.16 -4.75
CA GLN A 299 -9.55 -4.03 -4.80
C GLN A 299 -8.49 -3.55 -5.80
N ALA A 300 -8.90 -3.03 -6.96
CA ALA A 300 -8.00 -2.49 -7.97
C ALA A 300 -7.15 -1.31 -7.44
N GLN A 301 -7.71 -0.49 -6.55
CA GLN A 301 -6.98 0.62 -5.91
C GLN A 301 -5.82 0.18 -5.03
N ASN A 302 -5.75 -1.08 -4.62
CA ASN A 302 -4.67 -1.61 -3.81
C ASN A 302 -3.54 -2.25 -4.63
N LEU A 303 -3.69 -2.35 -5.96
CA LEU A 303 -2.66 -2.87 -6.87
C LEU A 303 -1.75 -1.75 -7.42
N GLU A 304 -0.45 -2.09 -7.51
CA GLU A 304 0.58 -1.22 -8.10
C GLU A 304 0.49 -1.17 -9.61
#